data_5bca79033d3aa26516cbe357a3f95712
#
_entry.id   5bca79033d3aa26516cbe357a3f95712
#
_cell.length_a   1.000
_cell.length_b   1.000
_cell.length_c   1.000
_cell.angle_alpha   90.00
_cell.angle_beta   90.00
_cell.angle_gamma   90.00
#
_symmetry.space_group_name_H-M   'P 1'
#
loop_
_entity.id
_entity.type
_entity.pdbx_description
1 polymer ?
#
loop_
_entity_poly.entity_id
_entity_poly.type
_entity_poly.pdbx_seq_one_letter_code
_entity_poly.pdbx_strand_id
1 'polypeptide(L)'
;MKTQRRVTPRTKPTISPLPSDPLATLTTPGIPGAPGTPLVAPRGLKGVIVTDTAIGDVRGSEGFYHYRQYSAVELAEKRPLEDVWFLLFEGHLPDEAERRAFAAEITPLRMVPDDVAAVLPAIARAGGGPLDPFRTAISLFAASRGMRPLIDLNPAERRRDALALCAITPTLLTALHRLGLGLEPVDPDPDLAAASNYLWMLHGIRPYPAHARAIEQYLVSTVDHGFNASTFTARVIASTGADAGAAVVGAIGALSGPLHGGAPSRALDLLDEIGTPDRIDEVVTHHLAEGEVIMGFGHPVYQGEDPRSVMLRDVARRLGGEQVALAEHVEARVAQLLDERKPDRRLRTNVEFYAGVVMDRCGVPREMFTPTFASSRVIGWCANILEQAAANKIIRPSARYVGPPAPAPVPTI
;
A
#
# COMPACT_ATOMS: atom_id res chain seq x y z
N MET A 1 -26.21 15.06 -43.16
CA MET A 1 -24.76 14.88 -43.33
C MET A 1 -24.14 14.89 -41.94
N LYS A 2 -23.82 13.71 -41.38
CA LYS A 2 -23.15 13.56 -40.07
C LYS A 2 -21.68 13.37 -40.33
N THR A 3 -20.88 14.33 -39.93
CA THR A 3 -19.40 14.28 -40.05
C THR A 3 -18.83 13.40 -38.96
N GLN A 4 -18.36 12.22 -39.33
CA GLN A 4 -17.57 11.35 -38.42
C GLN A 4 -16.17 11.95 -38.21
N ARG A 5 -15.84 12.33 -36.99
CA ARG A 5 -14.46 12.64 -36.59
C ARG A 5 -13.68 11.32 -36.45
N ARG A 6 -12.69 11.14 -37.30
CA ARG A 6 -11.68 10.07 -37.17
C ARG A 6 -10.84 10.35 -35.92
N VAL A 7 -10.85 9.40 -34.98
CA VAL A 7 -9.92 9.37 -33.85
C VAL A 7 -8.61 8.76 -34.36
N THR A 8 -7.54 9.56 -34.39
CA THR A 8 -6.18 9.08 -34.66
C THR A 8 -5.64 8.31 -33.46
N PRO A 9 -5.00 7.15 -33.63
CA PRO A 9 -4.38 6.42 -32.53
C PRO A 9 -3.21 7.22 -31.96
N ARG A 10 -3.18 7.38 -30.62
CA ARG A 10 -2.04 7.94 -29.91
C ARG A 10 -0.86 7.00 -30.04
N THR A 11 0.22 7.44 -30.68
CA THR A 11 1.52 6.76 -30.68
C THR A 11 2.06 6.69 -29.25
N LYS A 12 2.41 5.48 -28.82
CA LYS A 12 3.16 5.25 -27.57
C LYS A 12 4.47 6.03 -27.62
N PRO A 13 4.89 6.72 -26.55
CA PRO A 13 6.20 7.36 -26.52
C PRO A 13 7.27 6.25 -26.56
N THR A 14 8.11 6.28 -27.59
CA THR A 14 9.30 5.43 -27.71
C THR A 14 10.31 5.95 -26.71
N ILE A 15 10.54 5.22 -25.62
CA ILE A 15 11.62 5.50 -24.68
C ILE A 15 12.90 5.06 -25.37
N SER A 16 13.72 6.01 -25.79
CA SER A 16 15.07 5.73 -26.29
C SER A 16 15.87 4.99 -25.22
N PRO A 17 16.64 3.94 -25.56
CA PRO A 17 17.50 3.27 -24.61
C PRO A 17 18.50 4.29 -24.05
N LEU A 18 18.59 4.33 -22.71
CA LEU A 18 19.63 5.10 -22.01
C LEU A 18 21.01 4.63 -22.51
N PRO A 19 21.98 5.55 -22.67
CA PRO A 19 23.34 5.17 -23.06
C PRO A 19 23.90 4.15 -22.07
N SER A 20 24.66 3.18 -22.58
CA SER A 20 25.32 2.12 -21.83
C SER A 20 26.06 2.68 -20.62
N ASP A 21 25.64 2.21 -19.45
CA ASP A 21 26.04 2.69 -18.13
C ASP A 21 27.55 2.50 -17.88
N PRO A 22 28.34 3.58 -17.72
CA PRO A 22 29.77 3.44 -17.36
C PRO A 22 29.98 2.96 -15.92
N LEU A 23 28.90 2.71 -15.15
CA LEU A 23 28.95 2.27 -13.76
C LEU A 23 28.67 0.78 -13.55
N ALA A 24 28.52 -0.02 -14.62
CA ALA A 24 28.23 -1.46 -14.53
C ALA A 24 29.36 -2.32 -13.90
N THR A 25 30.50 -1.74 -13.52
CA THR A 25 31.67 -2.46 -13.01
C THR A 25 31.97 -2.25 -11.53
N LEU A 26 31.08 -1.66 -10.74
CA LEU A 26 31.30 -1.46 -9.30
C LEU A 26 30.40 -2.38 -8.44
N THR A 27 30.63 -3.69 -8.53
CA THR A 27 30.15 -4.67 -7.54
C THR A 27 31.30 -5.02 -6.59
N THR A 28 31.56 -4.17 -5.60
CA THR A 28 32.31 -4.57 -4.41
C THR A 28 31.46 -4.26 -3.19
N PRO A 29 31.21 -5.22 -2.26
CA PRO A 29 30.57 -4.93 -0.99
C PRO A 29 31.46 -3.90 -0.27
N GLY A 30 30.85 -2.77 0.13
CA GLY A 30 31.58 -1.69 0.76
C GLY A 30 32.28 -2.13 2.05
N ILE A 31 33.59 -2.20 2.00
CA ILE A 31 34.43 -2.21 3.20
C ILE A 31 34.20 -0.84 3.87
N PRO A 32 34.02 -0.76 5.21
CA PRO A 32 33.94 0.51 5.90
C PRO A 32 35.17 1.36 5.50
N GLY A 33 34.91 2.47 4.81
CA GLY A 33 35.96 3.38 4.38
C GLY A 33 36.69 3.97 5.58
N ALA A 34 37.91 4.47 5.37
CA ALA A 34 38.64 5.24 6.36
C ALA A 34 37.78 6.40 6.90
N PRO A 35 37.97 6.87 8.14
CA PRO A 35 37.19 7.95 8.71
C PRO A 35 37.14 9.16 7.76
N GLY A 36 35.94 9.57 7.33
CA GLY A 36 35.69 10.68 6.42
C GLY A 36 35.37 10.34 4.98
N THR A 37 35.45 9.07 4.54
CA THR A 37 35.02 8.66 3.20
C THR A 37 33.56 8.26 3.20
N PRO A 38 32.69 8.91 2.41
CA PRO A 38 31.28 8.54 2.34
C PRO A 38 31.08 7.10 1.81
N LEU A 39 30.20 6.31 2.45
CA LEU A 39 29.77 5.01 1.94
C LEU A 39 28.90 5.22 0.69
N VAL A 40 29.19 4.47 -0.37
CA VAL A 40 28.36 4.47 -1.58
C VAL A 40 27.30 3.38 -1.43
N ALA A 41 26.04 3.78 -1.25
CA ALA A 41 24.92 2.85 -1.18
C ALA A 41 24.66 2.19 -2.55
N PRO A 42 24.26 0.91 -2.59
CA PRO A 42 23.85 0.25 -3.83
C PRO A 42 22.57 0.91 -4.40
N ARG A 43 22.37 0.76 -5.72
CA ARG A 43 21.14 1.26 -6.38
C ARG A 43 19.89 0.67 -5.71
N GLY A 44 18.90 1.52 -5.45
CA GLY A 44 17.69 1.13 -4.75
C GLY A 44 17.86 0.79 -3.27
N LEU A 45 19.03 1.09 -2.66
CA LEU A 45 19.36 0.83 -1.25
C LEU A 45 19.25 -0.65 -0.85
N LYS A 46 19.37 -1.60 -1.80
CA LYS A 46 19.25 -3.02 -1.52
C LYS A 46 20.26 -3.47 -0.46
N GLY A 47 19.79 -4.06 0.64
CA GLY A 47 20.63 -4.54 1.74
C GLY A 47 21.15 -3.43 2.67
N VAL A 48 20.66 -2.20 2.55
CA VAL A 48 21.02 -1.09 3.43
C VAL A 48 19.98 -0.96 4.55
N ILE A 49 20.41 -1.08 5.79
CA ILE A 49 19.62 -0.75 6.97
C ILE A 49 19.73 0.75 7.22
N VAL A 50 18.63 1.47 7.14
CA VAL A 50 18.60 2.95 7.28
C VAL A 50 18.31 3.35 8.73
N THR A 51 17.52 2.55 9.45
CA THR A 51 17.13 2.84 10.85
C THR A 51 16.71 1.55 11.54
N ASP A 52 16.72 1.55 12.86
CA ASP A 52 16.08 0.52 13.65
C ASP A 52 14.56 0.75 13.72
N THR A 53 13.80 -0.32 13.90
CA THR A 53 12.35 -0.27 14.09
C THR A 53 11.88 -1.37 15.03
N ALA A 54 10.90 -1.05 15.87
CA ALA A 54 10.17 -2.00 16.70
C ALA A 54 8.75 -2.29 16.16
N ILE A 55 8.40 -1.78 14.97
CA ILE A 55 7.06 -1.96 14.39
C ILE A 55 6.87 -3.37 13.85
N GLY A 56 7.83 -3.89 13.11
CA GLY A 56 7.78 -5.23 12.53
C GLY A 56 8.95 -5.50 11.59
N ASP A 57 9.01 -6.74 11.09
CA ASP A 57 10.06 -7.19 10.17
C ASP A 57 9.50 -8.16 9.13
N VAL A 58 10.19 -8.29 8.00
CA VAL A 58 9.86 -9.19 6.89
C VAL A 58 11.06 -10.08 6.61
N ARG A 59 10.94 -11.37 6.96
CA ARG A 59 11.95 -12.40 6.76
C ARG A 59 11.66 -13.18 5.48
N GLY A 60 12.07 -12.62 4.35
CA GLY A 60 11.71 -13.14 3.03
C GLY A 60 12.16 -14.55 2.75
N SER A 61 13.33 -14.99 3.28
CA SER A 61 13.83 -16.36 3.15
C SER A 61 13.04 -17.38 3.98
N GLU A 62 12.38 -16.91 5.05
CA GLU A 62 11.58 -17.75 5.95
C GLU A 62 10.10 -17.79 5.54
N GLY A 63 9.67 -16.96 4.59
CA GLY A 63 8.25 -16.79 4.28
C GLY A 63 7.45 -16.27 5.49
N PHE A 64 8.04 -15.35 6.26
CA PHE A 64 7.50 -14.89 7.52
C PHE A 64 7.58 -13.37 7.63
N TYR A 65 6.55 -12.77 8.24
CA TYR A 65 6.56 -11.37 8.66
C TYR A 65 5.74 -11.20 9.94
N HIS A 66 6.03 -10.16 10.68
CA HIS A 66 5.41 -9.96 11.99
C HIS A 66 5.19 -8.47 12.30
N TYR A 67 4.21 -8.22 13.15
CA TYR A 67 3.95 -6.92 13.77
C TYR A 67 4.31 -7.02 15.25
N ARG A 68 5.18 -6.15 15.73
CA ARG A 68 5.79 -6.31 17.04
C ARG A 68 6.35 -7.74 17.18
N GLN A 69 5.97 -8.47 18.20
CA GLN A 69 6.40 -9.85 18.45
C GLN A 69 5.47 -10.94 17.90
N TYR A 70 4.39 -10.57 17.18
CA TYR A 70 3.37 -11.52 16.74
C TYR A 70 3.40 -11.76 15.23
N SER A 71 3.20 -12.99 14.80
CA SER A 71 2.97 -13.32 13.39
C SER A 71 1.80 -12.50 12.83
N ALA A 72 2.02 -11.79 11.74
CA ALA A 72 0.98 -10.98 11.13
C ALA A 72 -0.16 -11.84 10.53
N VAL A 73 0.16 -13.04 10.02
CA VAL A 73 -0.85 -14.01 9.56
C VAL A 73 -1.71 -14.47 10.74
N GLU A 74 -1.09 -14.84 11.86
CA GLU A 74 -1.81 -15.27 13.04
C GLU A 74 -2.70 -14.15 13.63
N LEU A 75 -2.22 -12.91 13.60
CA LEU A 75 -3.03 -11.75 13.95
C LEU A 75 -4.24 -11.60 13.03
N ALA A 76 -4.06 -11.74 11.71
CA ALA A 76 -5.16 -11.67 10.74
C ALA A 76 -6.20 -12.79 10.96
N GLU A 77 -5.78 -13.95 11.42
CA GLU A 77 -6.68 -15.06 11.73
C GLU A 77 -7.44 -14.89 13.04
N LYS A 78 -6.84 -14.24 14.06
CA LYS A 78 -7.33 -14.30 15.44
C LYS A 78 -7.78 -12.96 16.03
N ARG A 79 -7.44 -11.84 15.39
CA ARG A 79 -7.68 -10.50 15.96
C ARG A 79 -8.42 -9.59 14.99
N PRO A 80 -9.27 -8.68 15.48
CA PRO A 80 -9.82 -7.60 14.68
C PRO A 80 -8.75 -6.55 14.34
N LEU A 81 -9.01 -5.75 13.31
CA LEU A 81 -8.09 -4.71 12.86
C LEU A 81 -7.76 -3.70 13.97
N GLU A 82 -8.74 -3.35 14.80
CA GLU A 82 -8.57 -2.39 15.91
C GLU A 82 -7.57 -2.90 16.95
N ASP A 83 -7.53 -4.22 17.24
CA ASP A 83 -6.55 -4.80 18.15
C ASP A 83 -5.13 -4.71 17.58
N VAL A 84 -4.99 -4.88 16.27
CA VAL A 84 -3.68 -4.79 15.59
C VAL A 84 -3.25 -3.33 15.47
N TRP A 85 -4.18 -2.41 15.24
CA TRP A 85 -3.91 -0.98 15.29
C TRP A 85 -3.41 -0.56 16.68
N PHE A 86 -4.12 -0.96 17.75
CA PHE A 86 -3.70 -0.74 19.12
C PHE A 86 -2.31 -1.31 19.39
N LEU A 87 -2.05 -2.57 18.99
CA LEU A 87 -0.75 -3.22 19.13
C LEU A 87 0.40 -2.40 18.52
N LEU A 88 0.20 -1.86 17.32
CA LEU A 88 1.24 -1.07 16.66
C LEU A 88 1.53 0.25 17.37
N PHE A 89 0.52 0.87 17.95
CA PHE A 89 0.64 2.16 18.65
C PHE A 89 1.14 2.01 20.08
N GLU A 90 0.59 1.05 20.83
CA GLU A 90 0.87 0.88 22.27
C GLU A 90 1.95 -0.19 22.56
N GLY A 91 2.28 -1.07 21.61
CA GLY A 91 3.33 -2.08 21.74
C GLY A 91 2.88 -3.41 22.32
N HIS A 92 1.63 -3.56 22.71
CA HIS A 92 1.03 -4.79 23.23
C HIS A 92 -0.40 -4.97 22.72
N LEU A 93 -0.93 -6.19 22.79
CA LEU A 93 -2.33 -6.45 22.44
C LEU A 93 -3.25 -5.95 23.57
N PRO A 94 -4.41 -5.32 23.22
CA PRO A 94 -5.29 -4.78 24.23
C PRO A 94 -5.95 -5.88 25.07
N ASP A 95 -6.11 -5.60 26.35
CA ASP A 95 -7.08 -6.29 27.17
C ASP A 95 -8.52 -5.81 26.88
N GLU A 96 -9.52 -6.36 27.57
CA GLU A 96 -10.93 -6.04 27.34
C GLU A 96 -11.29 -4.57 27.68
N ALA A 97 -10.65 -4.00 28.70
CA ALA A 97 -10.87 -2.61 29.11
C ALA A 97 -10.21 -1.64 28.13
N GLU A 98 -8.99 -1.92 27.73
CA GLU A 98 -8.24 -1.17 26.73
C GLU A 98 -8.93 -1.19 25.36
N ARG A 99 -9.47 -2.36 24.94
CA ARG A 99 -10.23 -2.49 23.70
C ARG A 99 -11.46 -1.59 23.70
N ARG A 100 -12.24 -1.59 24.78
CA ARG A 100 -13.41 -0.71 24.91
C ARG A 100 -13.03 0.78 24.92
N ALA A 101 -11.97 1.12 25.63
CA ALA A 101 -11.48 2.50 25.68
C ALA A 101 -10.98 2.98 24.32
N PHE A 102 -10.23 2.14 23.61
CA PHE A 102 -9.74 2.43 22.28
C PHE A 102 -10.87 2.58 21.24
N ALA A 103 -11.85 1.69 21.27
CA ALA A 103 -13.04 1.81 20.43
C ALA A 103 -13.78 3.12 20.66
N ALA A 104 -13.98 3.49 21.94
CA ALA A 104 -14.61 4.77 22.31
C ALA A 104 -13.80 5.99 21.84
N GLU A 105 -12.46 5.91 21.85
CA GLU A 105 -11.56 6.97 21.41
C GLU A 105 -11.61 7.16 19.88
N ILE A 106 -11.60 6.07 19.09
CA ILE A 106 -11.49 6.16 17.62
C ILE A 106 -12.85 6.37 16.92
N THR A 107 -13.96 5.91 17.51
CA THR A 107 -15.28 6.01 16.88
C THR A 107 -15.65 7.43 16.45
N PRO A 108 -15.57 8.46 17.30
CA PRO A 108 -15.91 9.84 16.91
C PRO A 108 -14.95 10.42 15.87
N LEU A 109 -13.73 9.89 15.74
CA LEU A 109 -12.74 10.34 14.77
C LEU A 109 -13.01 9.84 13.33
N ARG A 110 -13.96 8.94 13.16
CA ARG A 110 -14.39 8.43 11.84
C ARG A 110 -15.26 9.41 11.06
N MET A 111 -15.87 10.39 11.76
CA MET A 111 -16.75 11.38 11.12
C MET A 111 -15.96 12.43 10.35
N VAL A 112 -16.41 12.73 9.13
CA VAL A 112 -15.82 13.80 8.32
C VAL A 112 -16.26 15.16 8.88
N PRO A 113 -15.33 16.08 9.20
CA PRO A 113 -15.70 17.44 9.62
C PRO A 113 -16.45 18.19 8.50
N ASP A 114 -17.40 19.06 8.88
CA ASP A 114 -18.27 19.77 7.92
C ASP A 114 -17.51 20.60 6.90
N ASP A 115 -16.43 21.26 7.28
CA ASP A 115 -15.58 22.05 6.41
C ASP A 115 -14.83 21.20 5.37
N VAL A 116 -14.45 19.96 5.73
CA VAL A 116 -13.88 18.98 4.80
C VAL A 116 -14.99 18.42 3.90
N ALA A 117 -16.13 18.01 4.49
CA ALA A 117 -17.26 17.44 3.75
C ALA A 117 -17.75 18.35 2.64
N ALA A 118 -17.81 19.65 2.89
CA ALA A 118 -18.23 20.65 1.91
C ALA A 118 -17.35 20.68 0.63
N VAL A 119 -16.09 20.25 0.72
CA VAL A 119 -15.13 20.28 -0.40
C VAL A 119 -15.01 18.93 -1.13
N LEU A 120 -15.38 17.80 -0.47
CA LEU A 120 -15.26 16.46 -1.05
C LEU A 120 -15.91 16.31 -2.45
N PRO A 121 -17.11 16.88 -2.73
CA PRO A 121 -17.69 16.79 -4.08
C PRO A 121 -16.81 17.43 -5.17
N ALA A 122 -16.11 18.51 -4.86
CA ALA A 122 -15.19 19.14 -5.81
C ALA A 122 -13.93 18.29 -6.02
N ILE A 123 -13.39 17.71 -4.95
CA ILE A 123 -12.23 16.82 -5.03
C ILE A 123 -12.57 15.55 -5.83
N ALA A 124 -13.72 14.93 -5.59
CA ALA A 124 -14.16 13.74 -6.32
C ALA A 124 -14.32 13.98 -7.82
N ARG A 125 -14.82 15.17 -8.21
CA ARG A 125 -14.97 15.57 -9.63
C ARG A 125 -13.65 15.90 -10.32
N ALA A 126 -12.60 16.21 -9.60
CA ALA A 126 -11.31 16.57 -10.21
C ALA A 126 -10.70 15.40 -11.00
N GLY A 127 -11.11 14.18 -10.71
CA GLY A 127 -10.63 12.97 -11.39
C GLY A 127 -9.18 12.59 -11.00
N GLY A 128 -8.58 11.74 -11.80
CA GLY A 128 -7.22 11.24 -11.58
C GLY A 128 -7.20 9.76 -11.27
N GLY A 129 -6.05 9.27 -10.76
CA GLY A 129 -5.91 7.89 -10.28
C GLY A 129 -6.69 7.65 -8.98
N PRO A 130 -6.89 6.38 -8.57
CA PRO A 130 -7.74 6.03 -7.41
C PRO A 130 -7.33 6.70 -6.08
N LEU A 131 -6.05 7.05 -5.92
CA LEU A 131 -5.54 7.69 -4.71
C LEU A 131 -5.39 9.22 -4.81
N ASP A 132 -5.59 9.83 -5.99
CA ASP A 132 -5.38 11.27 -6.17
C ASP A 132 -6.40 12.11 -5.39
N PRO A 133 -7.72 11.81 -5.44
CA PRO A 133 -8.70 12.48 -4.59
C PRO A 133 -8.42 12.28 -3.10
N PHE A 134 -8.05 11.08 -2.70
CA PHE A 134 -7.73 10.77 -1.31
C PHE A 134 -6.53 11.55 -0.79
N ARG A 135 -5.45 11.66 -1.58
CA ARG A 135 -4.26 12.45 -1.22
C ARG A 135 -4.62 13.91 -0.96
N THR A 136 -5.49 14.48 -1.80
CA THR A 136 -5.99 15.84 -1.65
C THR A 136 -6.85 15.99 -0.41
N ALA A 137 -7.77 15.06 -0.14
CA ALA A 137 -8.66 15.09 1.01
C ALA A 137 -7.90 14.96 2.35
N ILE A 138 -6.89 14.10 2.43
CA ILE A 138 -6.04 13.98 3.63
C ILE A 138 -5.26 15.26 3.90
N SER A 139 -4.73 15.92 2.86
CA SER A 139 -4.04 17.19 3.02
C SER A 139 -4.99 18.28 3.57
N LEU A 140 -6.21 18.36 3.01
CA LEU A 140 -7.25 19.28 3.51
C LEU A 140 -7.63 18.94 4.97
N PHE A 141 -7.86 17.67 5.28
CA PHE A 141 -8.21 17.23 6.63
C PHE A 141 -7.15 17.59 7.66
N ALA A 142 -5.87 17.40 7.35
CA ALA A 142 -4.78 17.76 8.24
C ALA A 142 -4.74 19.30 8.50
N ALA A 143 -4.94 20.09 7.45
CA ALA A 143 -4.99 21.55 7.55
C ALA A 143 -6.22 22.03 8.36
N SER A 144 -7.40 21.47 8.09
CA SER A 144 -8.65 21.77 8.82
C SER A 144 -8.54 21.48 10.31
N ARG A 145 -7.87 20.38 10.68
CA ARG A 145 -7.61 20.06 12.09
C ARG A 145 -6.48 20.88 12.72
N GLY A 146 -5.81 21.73 11.97
CA GLY A 146 -4.67 22.51 12.45
C GLY A 146 -3.52 21.63 12.94
N MET A 147 -3.22 20.52 12.25
CA MET A 147 -2.10 19.65 12.62
C MET A 147 -0.80 20.42 12.59
N ARG A 148 -0.05 20.36 13.71
CA ARG A 148 1.19 21.09 13.90
C ARG A 148 2.40 20.21 13.58
N PRO A 149 3.58 20.82 13.34
CA PRO A 149 4.84 20.08 13.18
C PRO A 149 5.06 19.07 14.31
N LEU A 150 5.42 17.84 13.97
CA LEU A 150 5.66 16.75 14.93
C LEU A 150 6.72 17.12 15.98
N ILE A 151 7.68 17.95 15.59
CA ILE A 151 8.75 18.40 16.50
C ILE A 151 8.22 19.25 17.65
N ASP A 152 7.11 19.96 17.45
CA ASP A 152 6.49 20.87 18.44
C ASP A 152 5.45 20.17 19.31
N LEU A 153 5.21 18.87 19.08
CA LEU A 153 4.18 18.09 19.75
C LEU A 153 4.78 17.14 20.78
N ASN A 154 4.08 16.98 21.91
CA ASN A 154 4.37 15.90 22.85
C ASN A 154 3.86 14.54 22.31
N PRO A 155 4.27 13.40 22.90
CA PRO A 155 3.87 12.08 22.41
C PRO A 155 2.35 11.86 22.33
N ALA A 156 1.58 12.38 23.28
CA ALA A 156 0.11 12.24 23.30
C ALA A 156 -0.55 13.04 22.17
N GLU A 157 -0.05 14.24 21.87
CA GLU A 157 -0.52 15.05 20.76
C GLU A 157 -0.20 14.40 19.41
N ARG A 158 1.01 13.86 19.22
CA ARG A 158 1.40 13.09 18.02
C ARG A 158 0.49 11.89 17.82
N ARG A 159 0.24 11.12 18.91
CA ARG A 159 -0.66 9.97 18.88
C ARG A 159 -2.08 10.36 18.48
N ARG A 160 -2.62 11.45 19.02
CA ARG A 160 -3.96 11.94 18.69
C ARG A 160 -4.09 12.29 17.20
N ASP A 161 -3.10 12.96 16.61
CA ASP A 161 -3.12 13.31 15.20
C ASP A 161 -3.01 12.06 14.32
N ALA A 162 -2.17 11.09 14.69
CA ALA A 162 -2.05 9.80 14.01
C ALA A 162 -3.36 8.99 14.07
N LEU A 163 -4.03 8.94 15.25
CA LEU A 163 -5.33 8.28 15.39
C LEU A 163 -6.39 8.91 14.48
N ALA A 164 -6.43 10.24 14.41
CA ALA A 164 -7.38 10.95 13.56
C ALA A 164 -7.18 10.63 12.08
N LEU A 165 -5.91 10.59 11.60
CA LEU A 165 -5.59 10.22 10.22
C LEU A 165 -5.99 8.78 9.90
N CYS A 166 -5.73 7.83 10.81
CA CYS A 166 -6.13 6.44 10.62
C CYS A 166 -7.65 6.28 10.60
N ALA A 167 -8.35 6.88 11.55
CA ALA A 167 -9.79 6.72 11.72
C ALA A 167 -10.60 7.32 10.56
N ILE A 168 -10.17 8.49 10.05
CA ILE A 168 -10.88 9.19 8.97
C ILE A 168 -10.65 8.57 7.59
N THR A 169 -9.55 7.86 7.40
CA THR A 169 -9.13 7.35 6.09
C THR A 169 -10.20 6.49 5.40
N PRO A 170 -10.79 5.45 6.03
CA PRO A 170 -11.83 4.64 5.39
C PRO A 170 -13.03 5.48 4.95
N THR A 171 -13.45 6.45 5.76
CA THR A 171 -14.60 7.32 5.47
C THR A 171 -14.33 8.24 4.28
N LEU A 172 -13.15 8.86 4.23
CA LEU A 172 -12.78 9.71 3.09
C LEU A 172 -12.70 8.90 1.78
N LEU A 173 -12.11 7.71 1.81
CA LEU A 173 -11.99 6.84 0.64
C LEU A 173 -13.35 6.46 0.07
N THR A 174 -14.27 5.98 0.92
CA THR A 174 -15.60 5.55 0.50
C THR A 174 -16.49 6.72 0.10
N ALA A 175 -16.41 7.86 0.81
CA ALA A 175 -17.13 9.07 0.45
C ALA A 175 -16.71 9.61 -0.94
N LEU A 176 -15.41 9.69 -1.20
CA LEU A 176 -14.87 10.13 -2.49
C LEU A 176 -15.28 9.21 -3.64
N HIS A 177 -15.24 7.90 -3.41
CA HIS A 177 -15.70 6.92 -4.40
C HIS A 177 -17.19 7.10 -4.72
N ARG A 178 -18.05 7.17 -3.69
CA ARG A 178 -19.49 7.35 -3.88
C ARG A 178 -19.81 8.68 -4.59
N LEU A 179 -19.19 9.77 -4.17
CA LEU A 179 -19.33 11.07 -4.84
C LEU A 179 -18.86 11.03 -6.30
N GLY A 180 -17.80 10.29 -6.60
CA GLY A 180 -17.35 10.06 -7.98
C GLY A 180 -18.37 9.34 -8.85
N LEU A 181 -19.22 8.51 -8.25
CA LEU A 181 -20.35 7.82 -8.88
C LEU A 181 -21.65 8.65 -8.88
N GLY A 182 -21.63 9.84 -8.31
CA GLY A 182 -22.85 10.69 -8.15
C GLY A 182 -23.78 10.17 -7.03
N LEU A 183 -23.27 9.40 -6.10
CA LEU A 183 -24.00 8.89 -4.94
C LEU A 183 -23.67 9.70 -3.69
N GLU A 184 -24.64 9.83 -2.78
CA GLU A 184 -24.39 10.44 -1.47
C GLU A 184 -23.42 9.58 -0.63
N PRO A 185 -22.48 10.19 0.12
CA PRO A 185 -21.68 9.49 1.12
C PRO A 185 -22.55 8.77 2.15
N VAL A 186 -22.02 7.69 2.71
CA VAL A 186 -22.64 6.97 3.84
C VAL A 186 -21.78 7.19 5.05
N ASP A 187 -22.39 7.69 6.13
CA ASP A 187 -21.71 7.91 7.39
C ASP A 187 -21.29 6.59 8.05
N PRO A 188 -20.18 6.59 8.80
CA PRO A 188 -19.77 5.43 9.56
C PRO A 188 -20.81 5.09 10.64
N ASP A 189 -21.13 3.82 10.76
CA ASP A 189 -22.00 3.29 11.82
C ASP A 189 -21.13 3.06 13.09
N PRO A 190 -21.46 3.69 14.24
CA PRO A 190 -20.66 3.57 15.45
C PRO A 190 -20.62 2.15 16.03
N ASP A 191 -21.60 1.31 15.71
CA ASP A 191 -21.73 -0.06 16.21
C ASP A 191 -20.95 -1.09 15.36
N LEU A 192 -20.39 -0.66 14.22
CA LEU A 192 -19.65 -1.55 13.32
C LEU A 192 -18.13 -1.46 13.56
N ALA A 193 -17.49 -2.64 13.59
CA ALA A 193 -16.03 -2.77 13.51
C ALA A 193 -15.50 -2.27 12.16
N ALA A 194 -14.21 -1.94 12.11
CA ALA A 194 -13.58 -1.23 10.99
C ALA A 194 -13.87 -1.85 9.62
N ALA A 195 -13.67 -3.16 9.45
CA ALA A 195 -13.89 -3.83 8.16
C ALA A 195 -15.37 -3.87 7.75
N SER A 196 -16.27 -4.14 8.70
CA SER A 196 -17.72 -4.07 8.47
C SER A 196 -18.15 -2.66 8.10
N ASN A 197 -17.60 -1.67 8.79
CA ASN A 197 -17.90 -0.25 8.56
C ASN A 197 -17.39 0.22 7.20
N TYR A 198 -16.21 -0.24 6.80
CA TYR A 198 -15.68 0.04 5.46
C TYR A 198 -16.64 -0.43 4.35
N LEU A 199 -17.10 -1.69 4.42
CA LEU A 199 -18.05 -2.24 3.44
C LEU A 199 -19.42 -1.57 3.53
N TRP A 200 -19.88 -1.22 4.74
CA TRP A 200 -21.12 -0.45 4.95
C TRP A 200 -21.05 0.91 4.24
N MET A 201 -19.99 1.67 4.49
CA MET A 201 -19.81 2.98 3.86
C MET A 201 -19.63 2.89 2.34
N LEU A 202 -19.01 1.81 1.85
CA LEU A 202 -18.79 1.60 0.43
C LEU A 202 -20.10 1.31 -0.31
N HIS A 203 -20.93 0.40 0.23
CA HIS A 203 -22.12 -0.11 -0.45
C HIS A 203 -23.43 0.55 -0.02
N GLY A 204 -23.49 1.12 1.18
CA GLY A 204 -24.73 1.64 1.78
C GLY A 204 -25.66 0.54 2.30
N ILE A 205 -25.21 -0.69 2.37
CA ILE A 205 -25.93 -1.85 2.93
C ILE A 205 -25.02 -2.60 3.90
N ARG A 206 -25.61 -3.22 4.93
CA ARG A 206 -24.83 -4.00 5.89
C ARG A 206 -24.20 -5.21 5.19
N PRO A 207 -22.87 -5.42 5.39
CA PRO A 207 -22.15 -6.50 4.76
C PRO A 207 -22.57 -7.87 5.35
N TYR A 208 -22.44 -8.92 4.54
CA TYR A 208 -22.46 -10.28 5.07
C TYR A 208 -21.28 -10.50 6.03
N PRO A 209 -21.49 -11.18 7.19
CA PRO A 209 -20.44 -11.42 8.16
C PRO A 209 -19.18 -12.10 7.57
N ALA A 210 -19.37 -13.02 6.61
CA ALA A 210 -18.27 -13.68 5.93
C ALA A 210 -17.42 -12.70 5.10
N HIS A 211 -18.05 -11.74 4.39
CA HIS A 211 -17.37 -10.71 3.62
C HIS A 211 -16.63 -9.75 4.54
N ALA A 212 -17.28 -9.29 5.62
CA ALA A 212 -16.64 -8.42 6.61
C ALA A 212 -15.37 -9.08 7.21
N ARG A 213 -15.49 -10.38 7.56
CA ARG A 213 -14.34 -11.12 8.09
C ARG A 213 -13.22 -11.32 7.07
N ALA A 214 -13.55 -11.58 5.81
CA ALA A 214 -12.58 -11.73 4.74
C ALA A 214 -11.80 -10.42 4.49
N ILE A 215 -12.51 -9.29 4.42
CA ILE A 215 -11.89 -7.96 4.29
C ILE A 215 -11.06 -7.62 5.53
N GLU A 216 -11.52 -7.95 6.73
CA GLU A 216 -10.74 -7.75 7.96
C GLU A 216 -9.41 -8.51 7.92
N GLN A 217 -9.41 -9.79 7.52
CA GLN A 217 -8.18 -10.57 7.37
C GLN A 217 -7.22 -9.94 6.35
N TYR A 218 -7.76 -9.46 5.22
CA TYR A 218 -6.99 -8.72 4.24
C TYR A 218 -6.39 -7.44 4.84
N LEU A 219 -7.21 -6.60 5.46
CA LEU A 219 -6.75 -5.34 6.05
C LEU A 219 -5.66 -5.57 7.12
N VAL A 220 -5.86 -6.53 8.03
CA VAL A 220 -4.84 -6.89 9.02
C VAL A 220 -3.54 -7.34 8.36
N SER A 221 -3.61 -8.16 7.32
CA SER A 221 -2.41 -8.68 6.63
C SER A 221 -1.61 -7.61 5.89
N THR A 222 -2.19 -6.43 5.66
CA THR A 222 -1.60 -5.35 4.86
C THR A 222 -1.30 -4.07 5.64
N VAL A 223 -1.53 -4.05 6.97
CA VAL A 223 -1.28 -2.88 7.83
C VAL A 223 0.16 -2.38 7.69
N ASP A 224 1.14 -3.26 7.75
CA ASP A 224 2.55 -2.94 7.55
C ASP A 224 3.26 -4.06 6.78
N HIS A 225 4.36 -3.76 6.15
CA HIS A 225 5.21 -4.75 5.47
C HIS A 225 6.63 -4.23 5.33
N GLY A 226 7.28 -4.02 6.47
CA GLY A 226 8.65 -3.57 6.56
C GLY A 226 8.91 -2.20 5.94
N PHE A 227 10.16 -1.95 5.56
CA PHE A 227 10.64 -0.65 5.14
C PHE A 227 10.44 -0.42 3.62
N ASN A 228 9.19 -0.56 3.14
CA ASN A 228 8.83 -0.35 1.74
C ASN A 228 8.89 1.14 1.34
N ALA A 229 8.75 1.42 0.03
CA ALA A 229 8.92 2.78 -0.50
C ALA A 229 8.02 3.83 0.15
N SER A 230 6.75 3.51 0.41
CA SER A 230 5.83 4.48 1.04
C SER A 230 6.09 4.66 2.54
N THR A 231 6.44 3.59 3.26
CA THR A 231 6.86 3.68 4.67
C THR A 231 8.14 4.49 4.80
N PHE A 232 9.12 4.27 3.91
CA PHE A 232 10.35 5.05 3.89
C PHE A 232 10.08 6.53 3.61
N THR A 233 9.21 6.83 2.63
CA THR A 233 8.81 8.22 2.32
C THR A 233 8.15 8.89 3.52
N ALA A 234 7.22 8.22 4.22
CA ALA A 234 6.59 8.72 5.44
C ALA A 234 7.64 9.07 6.51
N ARG A 235 8.59 8.17 6.74
CA ARG A 235 9.68 8.38 7.74
C ARG A 235 10.62 9.51 7.33
N VAL A 236 10.95 9.65 6.05
CA VAL A 236 11.78 10.77 5.56
C VAL A 236 11.09 12.10 5.88
N ILE A 237 9.79 12.24 5.57
CA ILE A 237 9.05 13.47 5.84
C ILE A 237 8.93 13.70 7.36
N ALA A 238 8.53 12.69 8.12
CA ALA A 238 8.43 12.78 9.59
C ALA A 238 9.79 13.16 10.23
N SER A 239 10.91 12.70 9.67
CA SER A 239 12.25 13.00 10.15
C SER A 239 12.64 14.49 10.05
N THR A 240 11.95 15.25 9.21
CA THR A 240 12.13 16.70 9.10
C THR A 240 11.37 17.49 10.18
N GLY A 241 10.54 16.79 10.98
CA GLY A 241 9.67 17.41 11.96
C GLY A 241 8.34 17.94 11.40
N ALA A 242 8.02 17.70 10.12
CA ALA A 242 6.76 18.09 9.50
C ALA A 242 5.55 17.42 10.20
N ASP A 243 4.33 17.93 9.96
CA ASP A 243 3.12 17.35 10.54
C ASP A 243 2.83 15.93 10.02
N ALA A 244 2.02 15.16 10.76
CA ALA A 244 1.69 13.79 10.44
C ALA A 244 0.91 13.66 9.12
N GLY A 245 0.05 14.63 8.81
CA GLY A 245 -0.72 14.68 7.56
C GLY A 245 0.19 14.81 6.34
N ALA A 246 1.20 15.68 6.39
CA ALA A 246 2.20 15.82 5.32
C ALA A 246 2.96 14.51 5.09
N ALA A 247 3.32 13.78 6.15
CA ALA A 247 3.99 12.49 6.04
C ALA A 247 3.09 11.42 5.41
N VAL A 248 1.81 11.36 5.79
CA VAL A 248 0.82 10.45 5.18
C VAL A 248 0.56 10.81 3.71
N VAL A 249 0.44 12.08 3.37
CA VAL A 249 0.28 12.56 1.97
C VAL A 249 1.46 12.10 1.10
N GLY A 250 2.69 12.22 1.60
CA GLY A 250 3.88 11.74 0.90
C GLY A 250 3.87 10.21 0.71
N ALA A 251 3.46 9.47 1.73
CA ALA A 251 3.32 8.02 1.65
C ALA A 251 2.26 7.58 0.63
N ILE A 252 1.11 8.28 0.57
CA ILE A 252 0.07 8.05 -0.45
C ILE A 252 0.66 8.31 -1.85
N GLY A 253 1.43 9.38 -2.00
CA GLY A 253 2.13 9.67 -3.27
C GLY A 253 3.05 8.55 -3.72
N ALA A 254 3.84 7.99 -2.81
CA ALA A 254 4.69 6.84 -3.11
C ALA A 254 3.88 5.57 -3.41
N LEU A 255 2.77 5.33 -2.68
CA LEU A 255 1.89 4.18 -2.89
C LEU A 255 1.20 4.23 -4.26
N SER A 256 0.86 5.41 -4.76
CA SER A 256 0.20 5.58 -6.08
C SER A 256 1.12 5.24 -7.26
N GLY A 257 2.41 5.07 -7.04
CA GLY A 257 3.37 4.72 -8.09
C GLY A 257 3.13 3.32 -8.67
N PRO A 258 3.25 3.14 -10.01
CA PRO A 258 2.95 1.87 -10.69
C PRO A 258 3.90 0.73 -10.31
N LEU A 259 5.04 1.04 -9.69
CA LEU A 259 5.99 0.04 -9.18
C LEU A 259 5.75 -0.32 -7.70
N HIS A 260 4.68 0.19 -7.08
CA HIS A 260 4.39 -0.03 -5.67
C HIS A 260 2.95 -0.52 -5.42
N GLY A 261 1.93 0.31 -5.45
CA GLY A 261 0.59 -0.04 -4.94
C GLY A 261 -0.47 -0.39 -6.00
N GLY A 262 -0.14 -0.39 -7.29
CA GLY A 262 -1.12 -0.52 -8.38
C GLY A 262 -1.44 -1.95 -8.86
N ALA A 263 -1.04 -2.99 -8.14
CA ALA A 263 -1.03 -4.35 -8.66
C ALA A 263 -2.28 -5.24 -8.42
N PRO A 264 -3.14 -5.09 -7.36
CA PRO A 264 -4.25 -6.04 -7.15
C PRO A 264 -5.27 -6.09 -8.29
N SER A 265 -5.59 -4.96 -8.91
CA SER A 265 -6.51 -4.93 -10.06
C SER A 265 -5.96 -5.67 -11.27
N ARG A 266 -4.66 -5.56 -11.53
CA ARG A 266 -4.00 -6.22 -12.69
C ARG A 266 -3.95 -7.74 -12.59
N ALA A 267 -3.92 -8.30 -11.37
CA ALA A 267 -4.01 -9.75 -11.20
C ALA A 267 -5.38 -10.29 -11.61
N LEU A 268 -6.46 -9.55 -11.37
CA LEU A 268 -7.79 -9.91 -11.86
C LEU A 268 -7.92 -9.74 -13.38
N ASP A 269 -7.27 -8.74 -13.97
CA ASP A 269 -7.28 -8.57 -15.44
C ASP A 269 -6.71 -9.82 -16.12
N LEU A 270 -5.69 -10.45 -15.55
CA LEU A 270 -5.15 -11.73 -16.02
C LEU A 270 -6.18 -12.86 -15.91
N LEU A 271 -6.92 -12.96 -14.78
CA LEU A 271 -7.96 -13.97 -14.61
C LEU A 271 -9.11 -13.79 -15.60
N ASP A 272 -9.52 -12.55 -15.88
CA ASP A 272 -10.56 -12.24 -16.87
C ASP A 272 -10.12 -12.57 -18.28
N GLU A 273 -8.86 -12.27 -18.64
CA GLU A 273 -8.29 -12.60 -19.95
C GLU A 273 -8.24 -14.11 -20.18
N ILE A 274 -7.85 -14.86 -19.15
CA ILE A 274 -7.85 -16.33 -19.18
C ILE A 274 -9.27 -16.86 -19.31
N GLY A 275 -10.19 -16.43 -18.45
CA GLY A 275 -11.61 -16.78 -18.46
C GLY A 275 -11.92 -18.24 -18.11
N THR A 276 -11.20 -19.21 -18.72
CA THR A 276 -11.43 -20.66 -18.48
C THR A 276 -10.09 -21.40 -18.35
N PRO A 277 -10.05 -22.52 -17.59
CA PRO A 277 -8.79 -23.23 -17.31
C PRO A 277 -8.04 -23.74 -18.57
N ASP A 278 -8.74 -24.06 -19.65
CA ASP A 278 -8.15 -24.52 -20.90
C ASP A 278 -7.37 -23.45 -21.65
N ARG A 279 -7.58 -22.16 -21.35
CA ARG A 279 -6.90 -21.03 -21.98
C ARG A 279 -5.64 -20.57 -21.24
N ILE A 280 -5.34 -21.15 -20.06
CA ILE A 280 -4.22 -20.71 -19.23
C ILE A 280 -2.89 -20.75 -20.00
N ASP A 281 -2.61 -21.87 -20.64
CA ASP A 281 -1.33 -22.08 -21.35
C ASP A 281 -1.17 -21.11 -22.53
N GLU A 282 -2.24 -20.87 -23.30
CA GLU A 282 -2.24 -19.93 -24.42
C GLU A 282 -1.92 -18.52 -23.95
N VAL A 283 -2.70 -17.99 -23.00
CA VAL A 283 -2.59 -16.61 -22.51
C VAL A 283 -1.25 -16.39 -21.84
N VAL A 284 -0.87 -17.26 -20.90
CA VAL A 284 0.36 -17.09 -20.11
C VAL A 284 1.61 -17.24 -21.00
N THR A 285 1.60 -18.17 -21.94
CA THR A 285 2.74 -18.33 -22.85
C THR A 285 2.89 -17.13 -23.77
N HIS A 286 1.79 -16.53 -24.22
CA HIS A 286 1.80 -15.29 -24.99
C HIS A 286 2.47 -14.15 -24.22
N HIS A 287 2.01 -13.82 -23.01
CA HIS A 287 2.63 -12.79 -22.17
C HIS A 287 4.13 -13.02 -21.94
N LEU A 288 4.50 -14.29 -21.66
CA LEU A 288 5.90 -14.64 -21.45
C LEU A 288 6.75 -14.52 -22.72
N ALA A 289 6.18 -14.73 -23.91
CA ALA A 289 6.86 -14.57 -25.19
C ALA A 289 7.12 -13.09 -25.52
N GLU A 290 6.17 -12.21 -25.17
CA GLU A 290 6.33 -10.75 -25.29
C GLU A 290 7.25 -10.15 -24.21
N GLY A 291 7.76 -10.96 -23.28
CA GLY A 291 8.63 -10.52 -22.19
C GLY A 291 7.89 -9.78 -21.06
N GLU A 292 6.59 -9.93 -21.00
CA GLU A 292 5.77 -9.31 -19.99
C GLU A 292 5.88 -10.04 -18.64
N VAL A 293 5.59 -9.31 -17.57
CA VAL A 293 5.53 -9.84 -16.21
C VAL A 293 4.13 -10.39 -15.96
N ILE A 294 4.04 -11.62 -15.49
CA ILE A 294 2.76 -12.19 -15.06
C ILE A 294 2.38 -11.53 -13.73
N MET A 295 1.35 -10.70 -13.77
CA MET A 295 0.91 -9.95 -12.61
C MET A 295 0.35 -10.89 -11.53
N GLY A 296 0.62 -10.58 -10.28
CA GLY A 296 0.27 -11.45 -9.15
C GLY A 296 1.29 -12.55 -8.85
N PHE A 297 2.39 -12.68 -9.64
CA PHE A 297 3.43 -13.68 -9.43
C PHE A 297 4.81 -13.04 -9.22
N GLY A 298 5.54 -13.56 -8.23
CA GLY A 298 6.85 -13.08 -7.81
C GLY A 298 6.79 -11.95 -6.79
N HIS A 299 7.84 -11.85 -5.99
CA HIS A 299 7.97 -10.86 -4.93
C HIS A 299 9.43 -10.39 -4.78
N PRO A 300 9.68 -9.10 -4.51
CA PRO A 300 11.05 -8.60 -4.35
C PRO A 300 11.75 -9.10 -3.08
N VAL A 301 10.99 -9.53 -2.06
CA VAL A 301 11.49 -9.97 -0.75
C VAL A 301 11.36 -11.47 -0.56
N TYR A 302 10.18 -12.06 -0.79
CA TYR A 302 9.98 -13.50 -0.62
C TYR A 302 10.63 -14.30 -1.74
N GLN A 303 11.38 -15.34 -1.37
CA GLN A 303 12.02 -16.26 -2.31
C GLN A 303 11.16 -17.51 -2.61
N GLY A 304 10.03 -17.65 -1.94
CA GLY A 304 9.04 -18.72 -2.08
C GLY A 304 7.63 -18.17 -2.04
N GLU A 305 6.76 -18.86 -1.29
CA GLU A 305 5.38 -18.41 -1.12
C GLU A 305 5.31 -17.13 -0.26
N ASP A 306 4.46 -16.21 -0.66
CA ASP A 306 4.07 -15.05 0.16
C ASP A 306 3.05 -15.53 1.21
N PRO A 307 3.33 -15.46 2.51
CA PRO A 307 2.43 -15.97 3.54
C PRO A 307 1.07 -15.29 3.54
N ARG A 308 0.98 -14.06 3.03
CA ARG A 308 -0.28 -13.35 2.84
C ARG A 308 -1.11 -13.98 1.71
N SER A 309 -0.45 -14.36 0.62
CA SER A 309 -1.11 -15.05 -0.51
C SER A 309 -1.67 -16.41 -0.06
N VAL A 310 -0.90 -17.16 0.71
CA VAL A 310 -1.34 -18.46 1.28
C VAL A 310 -2.58 -18.28 2.15
N MET A 311 -2.56 -17.33 3.09
CA MET A 311 -3.70 -17.04 3.96
C MET A 311 -4.93 -16.58 3.14
N LEU A 312 -4.74 -15.66 2.19
CA LEU A 312 -5.85 -15.13 1.38
C LEU A 312 -6.42 -16.17 0.41
N ARG A 313 -5.62 -17.14 -0.06
CA ARG A 313 -6.13 -18.31 -0.78
C ARG A 313 -7.14 -19.09 0.06
N ASP A 314 -6.82 -19.33 1.33
CA ASP A 314 -7.74 -20.02 2.23
C ASP A 314 -8.99 -19.17 2.56
N VAL A 315 -8.85 -17.86 2.63
CA VAL A 315 -9.99 -16.92 2.72
C VAL A 315 -10.87 -17.04 1.47
N ALA A 316 -10.29 -16.99 0.27
CA ALA A 316 -11.00 -17.10 -1.00
C ALA A 316 -11.75 -18.45 -1.10
N ARG A 317 -11.10 -19.57 -0.71
CA ARG A 317 -11.75 -20.89 -0.64
C ARG A 317 -13.00 -20.89 0.21
N ARG A 318 -12.98 -20.24 1.37
CA ARG A 318 -14.17 -20.14 2.24
C ARG A 318 -15.29 -19.30 1.64
N LEU A 319 -14.96 -18.29 0.83
CA LEU A 319 -15.93 -17.49 0.09
C LEU A 319 -16.53 -18.27 -1.11
N GLY A 320 -15.73 -19.15 -1.72
CA GLY A 320 -16.15 -20.02 -2.83
C GLY A 320 -16.49 -19.26 -4.11
N GLY A 321 -16.96 -20.01 -5.10
CA GLY A 321 -17.40 -19.49 -6.40
C GLY A 321 -16.45 -19.86 -7.55
N GLU A 322 -16.96 -19.71 -8.78
CA GLU A 322 -16.24 -20.13 -10.00
C GLU A 322 -14.90 -19.39 -10.20
N GLN A 323 -14.86 -18.10 -9.88
CA GLN A 323 -13.65 -17.30 -9.97
C GLN A 323 -12.56 -17.79 -9.03
N VAL A 324 -12.90 -18.28 -7.82
CA VAL A 324 -11.93 -18.86 -6.89
C VAL A 324 -11.37 -20.16 -7.45
N ALA A 325 -12.23 -21.02 -8.01
CA ALA A 325 -11.78 -22.25 -8.65
C ALA A 325 -10.87 -21.97 -9.86
N LEU A 326 -11.19 -20.98 -10.68
CA LEU A 326 -10.33 -20.54 -11.78
C LEU A 326 -8.97 -20.02 -11.24
N ALA A 327 -8.97 -19.19 -10.20
CA ALA A 327 -7.75 -18.65 -9.60
C ALA A 327 -6.82 -19.76 -9.11
N GLU A 328 -7.34 -20.83 -8.50
CA GLU A 328 -6.54 -21.98 -8.07
C GLU A 328 -5.92 -22.75 -9.25
N HIS A 329 -6.66 -22.94 -10.33
CA HIS A 329 -6.13 -23.54 -11.55
C HIS A 329 -5.03 -22.68 -12.17
N VAL A 330 -5.26 -21.36 -12.25
CA VAL A 330 -4.28 -20.39 -12.76
C VAL A 330 -3.02 -20.38 -11.88
N GLU A 331 -3.15 -20.32 -10.55
CA GLU A 331 -2.01 -20.37 -9.64
C GLU A 331 -1.15 -21.62 -9.90
N ALA A 332 -1.78 -22.80 -9.91
CA ALA A 332 -1.07 -24.05 -10.08
C ALA A 332 -0.36 -24.14 -11.45
N ARG A 333 -1.07 -23.78 -12.54
CA ARG A 333 -0.50 -23.91 -13.88
C ARG A 333 0.55 -22.85 -14.19
N VAL A 334 0.33 -21.61 -13.80
CA VAL A 334 1.31 -20.52 -13.99
C VAL A 334 2.59 -20.80 -13.21
N ALA A 335 2.50 -21.31 -11.97
CA ALA A 335 3.68 -21.70 -11.21
C ALA A 335 4.53 -22.74 -11.94
N GLN A 336 3.90 -23.75 -12.56
CA GLN A 336 4.60 -24.76 -13.38
C GLN A 336 5.30 -24.13 -14.61
N LEU A 337 4.57 -23.30 -15.37
CA LEU A 337 5.11 -22.62 -16.56
C LEU A 337 6.29 -21.70 -16.23
N LEU A 338 6.22 -21.03 -15.06
CA LEU A 338 7.31 -20.17 -14.59
C LEU A 338 8.53 -21.00 -14.13
N ASP A 339 8.33 -22.14 -13.47
CA ASP A 339 9.40 -23.04 -13.05
C ASP A 339 10.12 -23.64 -14.29
N GLU A 340 9.38 -23.99 -15.35
CA GLU A 340 9.94 -24.46 -16.61
C GLU A 340 10.79 -23.39 -17.32
N ARG A 341 10.34 -22.13 -17.31
CA ARG A 341 11.02 -21.03 -18.02
C ARG A 341 12.13 -20.34 -17.21
N LYS A 342 12.04 -20.35 -15.89
CA LYS A 342 12.97 -19.68 -14.97
C LYS A 342 13.31 -20.58 -13.78
N PRO A 343 13.99 -21.72 -14.01
CA PRO A 343 14.24 -22.74 -12.98
C PRO A 343 15.02 -22.22 -11.77
N ASP A 344 15.84 -21.19 -11.97
CA ASP A 344 16.63 -20.54 -10.91
C ASP A 344 15.82 -19.57 -10.03
N ARG A 345 14.53 -19.34 -10.35
CA ARG A 345 13.66 -18.39 -9.64
C ARG A 345 12.33 -19.03 -9.34
N ARG A 346 12.10 -19.34 -8.07
CA ARG A 346 10.83 -19.89 -7.59
C ARG A 346 9.79 -18.77 -7.49
N LEU A 347 9.09 -18.47 -8.60
CA LEU A 347 8.06 -17.45 -8.64
C LEU A 347 6.71 -18.06 -8.24
N ARG A 348 6.10 -17.51 -7.19
CA ARG A 348 4.80 -17.94 -6.64
C ARG A 348 3.88 -16.74 -6.55
N THR A 349 2.61 -16.96 -6.26
CA THR A 349 1.64 -15.90 -6.05
C THR A 349 2.09 -14.97 -4.93
N ASN A 350 1.96 -13.66 -5.15
CA ASN A 350 2.13 -12.64 -4.13
C ASN A 350 0.77 -12.24 -3.54
N VAL A 351 0.78 -11.35 -2.54
CA VAL A 351 -0.45 -10.91 -1.86
C VAL A 351 -1.52 -10.42 -2.83
N GLU A 352 -1.14 -9.82 -3.95
CA GLU A 352 -2.05 -9.13 -4.86
C GLU A 352 -2.97 -10.06 -5.63
N PHE A 353 -2.50 -11.30 -5.92
CA PHE A 353 -3.29 -12.29 -6.65
C PHE A 353 -4.58 -12.65 -5.88
N TYR A 354 -4.46 -13.16 -4.68
CA TYR A 354 -5.64 -13.53 -3.89
C TYR A 354 -6.32 -12.34 -3.21
N ALA A 355 -5.63 -11.22 -2.98
CA ALA A 355 -6.27 -10.00 -2.52
C ALA A 355 -7.32 -9.51 -3.54
N GLY A 356 -6.99 -9.52 -4.84
CA GLY A 356 -7.94 -9.20 -5.90
C GLY A 356 -9.17 -10.10 -5.86
N VAL A 357 -8.96 -11.42 -5.80
CA VAL A 357 -10.05 -12.41 -5.74
C VAL A 357 -10.94 -12.21 -4.50
N VAL A 358 -10.34 -12.03 -3.31
CA VAL A 358 -11.10 -11.81 -2.07
C VAL A 358 -11.91 -10.51 -2.11
N MET A 359 -11.31 -9.41 -2.57
CA MET A 359 -11.99 -8.12 -2.68
C MET A 359 -13.15 -8.17 -3.67
N ASP A 360 -12.96 -8.78 -4.84
CA ASP A 360 -14.01 -8.95 -5.83
C ASP A 360 -15.16 -9.81 -5.29
N ARG A 361 -14.86 -10.94 -4.64
CA ARG A 361 -15.88 -11.79 -3.99
C ARG A 361 -16.64 -11.08 -2.89
N CYS A 362 -16.05 -10.08 -2.24
CA CYS A 362 -16.71 -9.22 -1.25
C CYS A 362 -17.44 -8.03 -1.85
N GLY A 363 -17.47 -7.91 -3.19
CA GLY A 363 -18.14 -6.84 -3.92
C GLY A 363 -17.39 -5.51 -3.93
N VAL A 364 -16.11 -5.47 -3.55
CA VAL A 364 -15.29 -4.24 -3.63
C VAL A 364 -15.03 -3.93 -5.11
N PRO A 365 -15.38 -2.75 -5.63
CA PRO A 365 -15.08 -2.37 -7.00
C PRO A 365 -13.56 -2.32 -7.26
N ARG A 366 -13.13 -2.66 -8.48
CA ARG A 366 -11.68 -2.76 -8.83
C ARG A 366 -10.91 -1.46 -8.60
N GLU A 367 -11.51 -0.34 -8.90
CA GLU A 367 -10.93 0.99 -8.63
C GLU A 367 -10.74 1.25 -7.13
N MET A 368 -11.42 0.50 -6.26
CA MET A 368 -11.26 0.59 -4.81
C MET A 368 -10.25 -0.39 -4.22
N PHE A 369 -9.60 -1.25 -5.01
CA PHE A 369 -8.62 -2.20 -4.48
C PHE A 369 -7.41 -1.51 -3.83
N THR A 370 -6.77 -0.59 -4.56
CA THR A 370 -5.67 0.20 -4.00
C THR A 370 -6.11 1.13 -2.87
N PRO A 371 -7.26 1.83 -2.95
CA PRO A 371 -7.85 2.53 -1.80
C PRO A 371 -8.11 1.63 -0.58
N THR A 372 -8.64 0.42 -0.78
CA THR A 372 -8.84 -0.55 0.32
C THR A 372 -7.51 -0.92 0.99
N PHE A 373 -6.48 -1.17 0.19
CA PHE A 373 -5.13 -1.37 0.71
C PHE A 373 -4.64 -0.15 1.53
N ALA A 374 -4.82 1.06 1.01
CA ALA A 374 -4.41 2.28 1.69
C ALA A 374 -5.13 2.47 3.03
N SER A 375 -6.40 2.02 3.15
CA SER A 375 -7.18 2.17 4.38
C SER A 375 -6.55 1.47 5.60
N SER A 376 -5.88 0.36 5.41
CA SER A 376 -5.11 -0.30 6.47
C SER A 376 -3.66 0.20 6.56
N ARG A 377 -3.02 0.47 5.43
CA ARG A 377 -1.63 0.86 5.39
C ARG A 377 -1.34 2.19 6.08
N VAL A 378 -2.32 3.11 6.13
CA VAL A 378 -2.20 4.37 6.89
C VAL A 378 -1.91 4.09 8.36
N ILE A 379 -2.45 3.02 8.96
CA ILE A 379 -2.15 2.62 10.34
C ILE A 379 -0.65 2.31 10.49
N GLY A 380 -0.09 1.50 9.60
CA GLY A 380 1.34 1.18 9.59
C GLY A 380 2.22 2.41 9.36
N TRP A 381 1.84 3.30 8.43
CA TRP A 381 2.56 4.56 8.24
C TRP A 381 2.52 5.43 9.50
N CYS A 382 1.36 5.58 10.14
CA CYS A 382 1.23 6.37 11.36
C CYS A 382 2.08 5.80 12.50
N ALA A 383 2.11 4.48 12.70
CA ALA A 383 3.00 3.85 13.68
C ALA A 383 4.49 4.16 13.38
N ASN A 384 4.89 4.08 12.12
CA ASN A 384 6.24 4.42 11.67
C ASN A 384 6.55 5.92 11.81
N ILE A 385 5.59 6.81 11.58
CA ILE A 385 5.71 8.26 11.79
C ILE A 385 5.92 8.57 13.28
N LEU A 386 5.15 7.93 14.17
CA LEU A 386 5.29 8.10 15.63
C LEU A 386 6.68 7.64 16.11
N GLU A 387 7.15 6.49 15.63
CA GLU A 387 8.48 5.98 15.97
C GLU A 387 9.59 6.91 15.46
N GLN A 388 9.48 7.41 14.22
CA GLN A 388 10.46 8.35 13.65
C GLN A 388 10.47 9.68 14.40
N ALA A 389 9.29 10.20 14.76
CA ALA A 389 9.17 11.44 15.51
C ALA A 389 9.74 11.32 16.94
N ALA A 390 9.68 10.14 17.55
CA ALA A 390 10.31 9.87 18.85
C ALA A 390 11.83 9.85 18.75
N ALA A 391 12.40 9.33 17.67
CA ALA A 391 13.85 9.33 17.44
C ALA A 391 14.41 10.72 17.14
N ASN A 392 13.58 11.62 16.61
CA ASN A 392 13.88 13.03 16.29
C ASN A 392 15.21 13.23 15.54
N LYS A 393 15.48 12.36 14.55
CA LYS A 393 16.71 12.39 13.74
C LYS A 393 16.36 12.52 12.27
N ILE A 394 16.87 13.59 11.62
CA ILE A 394 16.64 13.81 10.20
C ILE A 394 17.35 12.74 9.35
N ILE A 395 16.65 12.18 8.37
CA ILE A 395 17.19 11.27 7.36
C ILE A 395 17.68 12.12 6.19
N ARG A 396 19.01 12.30 6.08
CA ARG A 396 19.65 13.15 5.07
C ARG A 396 20.89 12.48 4.48
N PRO A 397 20.72 11.60 3.49
CA PRO A 397 21.86 11.03 2.76
C PRO A 397 22.58 12.09 1.91
N SER A 398 23.78 11.77 1.47
CA SER A 398 24.57 12.58 0.53
C SER A 398 24.40 12.07 -0.89
N ALA A 399 24.61 12.95 -1.88
CA ALA A 399 24.70 12.58 -3.29
C ALA A 399 26.12 12.82 -3.80
N ARG A 400 26.58 11.97 -4.74
CA ARG A 400 27.82 12.19 -5.49
C ARG A 400 27.48 12.93 -6.77
N TYR A 401 28.06 14.12 -6.95
CA TYR A 401 27.91 14.85 -8.21
C TYR A 401 28.72 14.15 -9.32
N VAL A 402 28.10 13.95 -10.46
CA VAL A 402 28.67 13.28 -11.64
C VAL A 402 28.53 14.12 -12.91
N GLY A 403 28.17 15.40 -12.78
CA GLY A 403 28.09 16.34 -13.89
C GLY A 403 29.46 16.91 -14.29
N PRO A 404 29.48 17.91 -15.19
CA PRO A 404 30.71 18.60 -15.59
C PRO A 404 31.48 19.17 -14.40
N PRO A 405 32.83 19.24 -14.48
CA PRO A 405 33.65 19.79 -13.40
C PRO A 405 33.23 21.21 -13.00
N ALA A 406 33.24 21.48 -11.70
CA ALA A 406 32.95 22.78 -11.11
C ALA A 406 34.18 23.30 -10.37
N PRO A 407 34.36 24.64 -10.27
CA PRO A 407 33.53 25.70 -10.85
C PRO A 407 33.86 25.97 -12.32
N ALA A 408 32.84 26.24 -13.15
CA ALA A 408 33.01 26.79 -14.48
C ALA A 408 32.76 28.31 -14.45
N PRO A 409 33.45 29.11 -15.29
CA PRO A 409 33.16 30.53 -15.40
C PRO A 409 31.73 30.75 -15.90
N VAL A 410 31.00 31.67 -15.26
CA VAL A 410 29.66 32.07 -15.75
C VAL A 410 29.87 33.01 -16.94
N PRO A 411 29.34 32.71 -18.14
CA PRO A 411 29.41 33.63 -19.28
C PRO A 411 28.74 34.96 -18.95
N THR A 412 29.41 36.06 -19.35
CA THR A 412 28.77 37.39 -19.34
C THR A 412 27.77 37.49 -20.47
N ILE A 413 26.60 38.05 -20.19
CA ILE A 413 25.51 38.28 -21.16
C ILE A 413 25.88 39.51 -21.99
#